data_beb9a5ae02c3f90e9d98d133debcc732
#
_entry.id   beb9a5ae02c3f90e9d98d133debcc732
#
_cell.length_a   1.000
_cell.length_b   1.000
_cell.length_c   1.000
_cell.angle_alpha   90.00
_cell.angle_beta   90.00
_cell.angle_gamma   90.00
#
_symmetry.space_group_name_H-M   'P 1'
#
loop_
_entity.id
_entity.type
_entity.pdbx_description
1 polymer ?
#
loop_
_entity_poly.entity_id
_entity_poly.type
_entity_poly.pdbx_seq_one_letter_code
_entity_poly.pdbx_strand_id
1 'polypeptide(L)'
;MTTTTFDQMFPLGEPNDAYAENFIGQSYLAPLADGSVPVSNVSFEPGCRNNWHIHHGENGGGDQILLCTAGSGWYQADGEDPVIMEPGSVIRVPAGTKHWHGAKTNSWFSHLAFITPGEGVSSEWLEPVTDEEYDALPTSSEDGENK
;
A
#
# COMPACT_ATOMS: atom_id res chain seq x y z
N MET A 1 10.71 -20.10 -18.79
CA MET A 1 11.09 -19.01 -17.89
C MET A 1 9.87 -18.30 -17.36
N THR A 2 9.96 -17.95 -16.15
CA THR A 2 8.85 -17.30 -15.51
C THR A 2 9.07 -15.81 -15.52
N THR A 3 8.05 -15.11 -15.88
CA THR A 3 8.11 -13.67 -15.85
C THR A 3 7.10 -13.20 -14.84
N THR A 4 7.54 -12.37 -13.95
CA THR A 4 6.63 -11.73 -13.04
C THR A 4 5.95 -10.62 -13.83
N THR A 5 4.70 -10.86 -14.19
CA THR A 5 3.98 -9.89 -14.98
C THR A 5 2.68 -9.55 -14.29
N PHE A 6 2.34 -8.31 -14.38
CA PHE A 6 1.10 -7.80 -13.84
C PHE A 6 0.74 -6.61 -14.71
N ASP A 7 -0.36 -6.73 -15.43
CA ASP A 7 -0.72 -5.72 -16.42
C ASP A 7 -1.10 -4.42 -15.74
N GLN A 8 -0.31 -3.39 -15.99
CA GLN A 8 -0.55 -2.08 -15.38
C GLN A 8 0.14 -1.01 -16.21
N MET A 9 -0.27 0.25 -15.99
CA MET A 9 0.24 1.34 -16.79
C MET A 9 1.61 1.84 -16.32
N PHE A 10 1.99 1.59 -15.08
CA PHE A 10 3.28 2.06 -14.55
C PHE A 10 4.24 0.89 -14.43
N PRO A 11 5.55 1.15 -14.44
CA PRO A 11 6.53 0.06 -14.32
C PRO A 11 6.38 -0.69 -13.01
N LEU A 12 6.62 -2.00 -13.05
CA LEU A 12 6.63 -2.81 -11.85
C LEU A 12 7.81 -2.45 -10.96
N GLY A 13 8.96 -2.21 -11.56
CA GLY A 13 10.16 -1.92 -10.82
C GLY A 13 10.85 -3.17 -10.33
N GLU A 14 11.74 -3.00 -9.38
CA GLU A 14 12.54 -4.09 -8.85
C GLU A 14 11.91 -4.64 -7.58
N PRO A 15 12.26 -5.87 -7.21
CA PRO A 15 11.82 -6.39 -5.91
C PRO A 15 12.18 -5.40 -4.82
N ASN A 16 11.24 -5.21 -3.91
CA ASN A 16 11.38 -4.20 -2.87
C ASN A 16 12.20 -4.75 -1.71
N ASP A 17 13.46 -5.07 -1.98
CA ASP A 17 14.29 -5.74 -1.00
C ASP A 17 14.69 -4.83 0.14
N ALA A 18 14.80 -3.55 -0.11
CA ALA A 18 15.24 -2.60 0.91
C ALA A 18 14.26 -2.54 2.09
N TYR A 19 12.99 -2.79 1.83
CA TYR A 19 11.97 -2.73 2.87
C TYR A 19 11.32 -4.09 3.13
N ALA A 20 11.93 -5.16 2.64
CA ALA A 20 11.30 -6.48 2.68
C ALA A 20 10.95 -6.92 4.10
N GLU A 21 11.73 -6.51 5.09
CA GLU A 21 11.43 -6.91 6.46
C GLU A 21 10.16 -6.28 6.99
N ASN A 22 9.63 -5.27 6.31
CA ASN A 22 8.42 -4.59 6.72
C ASN A 22 7.21 -5.04 5.91
N PHE A 23 7.33 -6.14 5.19
CA PHE A 23 6.26 -6.69 4.36
C PHE A 23 6.15 -8.17 4.60
N ILE A 24 4.94 -8.69 4.44
CA ILE A 24 4.70 -10.13 4.32
C ILE A 24 4.37 -10.35 2.85
N GLY A 25 5.12 -11.24 2.19
CA GLY A 25 4.96 -11.47 0.76
C GLY A 25 5.89 -10.60 -0.05
N GLN A 26 5.76 -10.70 -1.36
CA GLN A 26 6.68 -10.02 -2.29
C GLN A 26 6.04 -8.74 -2.80
N SER A 27 6.77 -7.65 -2.66
CA SER A 27 6.37 -6.37 -3.26
C SER A 27 7.46 -5.87 -4.18
N TYR A 28 7.11 -4.87 -4.98
CA TYR A 28 8.01 -4.26 -5.96
C TYR A 28 7.89 -2.75 -5.86
N LEU A 29 8.97 -2.08 -6.15
CA LEU A 29 9.03 -0.63 -6.02
C LEU A 29 9.62 -0.03 -7.28
N ALA A 30 8.90 0.92 -7.86
CA ALA A 30 9.36 1.63 -9.04
C ALA A 30 9.31 3.13 -8.74
N PRO A 31 10.46 3.76 -8.47
CA PRO A 31 10.46 5.21 -8.34
C PRO A 31 10.11 5.84 -9.68
N LEU A 32 9.20 6.78 -9.66
CA LEU A 32 8.71 7.42 -10.88
C LEU A 32 9.15 8.88 -10.98
N ALA A 33 9.24 9.56 -9.87
CA ALA A 33 9.65 10.96 -9.84
C ALA A 33 10.42 11.20 -8.57
N ASP A 34 11.36 12.13 -8.65
CA ASP A 34 12.12 12.51 -7.46
C ASP A 34 11.89 14.01 -7.20
N GLY A 35 12.72 14.57 -6.33
CA GLY A 35 12.59 15.98 -6.01
C GLY A 35 11.87 16.20 -4.69
N SER A 36 11.16 17.31 -4.60
CA SER A 36 10.49 17.68 -3.36
C SER A 36 9.39 16.71 -2.98
N VAL A 37 8.74 16.11 -3.98
CA VAL A 37 7.66 15.15 -3.72
C VAL A 37 7.95 13.91 -4.56
N PRO A 38 8.77 13.00 -4.03
CA PRO A 38 9.03 11.74 -4.75
C PRO A 38 7.74 10.93 -4.86
N VAL A 39 7.53 10.33 -6.03
CA VAL A 39 6.37 9.49 -6.28
C VAL A 39 6.88 8.12 -6.71
N SER A 40 6.32 7.08 -6.11
CA SER A 40 6.68 5.70 -6.45
C SER A 40 5.44 4.90 -6.76
N ASN A 41 5.62 3.88 -7.59
CA ASN A 41 4.60 2.87 -7.81
C ASN A 41 4.99 1.66 -6.97
N VAL A 42 4.08 1.24 -6.09
CA VAL A 42 4.31 0.09 -5.23
C VAL A 42 3.35 -1.00 -5.67
N SER A 43 3.89 -2.18 -5.98
CA SER A 43 3.09 -3.30 -6.45
C SER A 43 3.23 -4.45 -5.48
N PHE A 44 2.11 -5.13 -5.24
CA PHE A 44 2.01 -6.20 -4.25
C PHE A 44 1.52 -7.46 -4.96
N GLU A 45 2.23 -8.56 -4.80
CA GLU A 45 1.71 -9.84 -5.25
C GLU A 45 0.49 -10.23 -4.41
N PRO A 46 -0.36 -11.14 -4.91
CA PRO A 46 -1.53 -11.53 -4.12
C PRO A 46 -1.13 -11.95 -2.71
N GLY A 47 -1.84 -11.45 -1.73
CA GLY A 47 -1.58 -11.74 -0.33
C GLY A 47 -0.51 -10.89 0.33
N CYS A 48 0.23 -10.12 -0.44
CA CYS A 48 1.30 -9.29 0.10
C CYS A 48 0.73 -8.05 0.78
N ARG A 49 1.28 -7.71 1.94
CA ARG A 49 0.86 -6.51 2.67
C ARG A 49 2.04 -5.98 3.46
N ASN A 50 2.00 -4.68 3.75
CA ASN A 50 3.04 -4.13 4.59
C ASN A 50 2.62 -4.18 6.05
N ASN A 51 3.59 -3.93 6.92
CA ASN A 51 3.32 -3.88 8.36
C ASN A 51 2.51 -2.64 8.70
N TRP A 52 1.88 -2.67 9.86
CA TRP A 52 1.33 -1.45 10.43
C TRP A 52 2.44 -0.41 10.49
N HIS A 53 2.12 0.82 10.17
CA HIS A 53 3.13 1.88 10.19
C HIS A 53 2.47 3.25 10.29
N ILE A 54 3.30 4.25 10.63
CA ILE A 54 2.84 5.62 10.81
C ILE A 54 3.80 6.52 10.06
N HIS A 55 3.25 7.50 9.34
CA HIS A 55 4.06 8.57 8.76
C HIS A 55 3.88 9.80 9.62
N HIS A 56 4.97 10.42 10.01
CA HIS A 56 4.96 11.57 10.87
C HIS A 56 5.32 12.82 10.09
N GLY A 57 4.84 13.95 10.52
CA GLY A 57 5.18 15.23 9.92
C GLY A 57 4.40 16.34 10.56
N GLU A 58 4.87 17.57 10.34
CA GLU A 58 4.24 18.76 10.89
C GLU A 58 4.06 19.79 9.80
N ASN A 59 3.19 20.74 10.05
CA ASN A 59 2.97 21.86 9.13
C ASN A 59 2.62 21.39 7.73
N GLY A 60 1.69 20.44 7.67
CA GLY A 60 1.21 19.92 6.39
C GLY A 60 2.02 18.78 5.82
N GLY A 61 3.13 18.40 6.47
CA GLY A 61 3.93 17.29 6.01
C GLY A 61 3.47 15.97 6.61
N GLY A 62 3.85 14.88 5.96
CA GLY A 62 3.61 13.56 6.53
C GLY A 62 2.31 12.89 6.14
N ASP A 63 1.45 13.56 5.38
CA ASP A 63 0.27 12.89 4.83
C ASP A 63 0.73 11.98 3.70
N GLN A 64 0.19 10.77 3.67
CA GLN A 64 0.47 9.87 2.56
C GLN A 64 -0.73 9.83 1.64
N ILE A 65 -0.47 9.94 0.35
CA ILE A 65 -1.52 9.86 -0.66
C ILE A 65 -1.31 8.56 -1.43
N LEU A 66 -2.37 7.76 -1.50
CA LEU A 66 -2.35 6.48 -2.22
C LEU A 66 -3.36 6.56 -3.35
N LEU A 67 -2.92 6.23 -4.56
CA LEU A 67 -3.80 6.21 -5.72
C LEU A 67 -3.71 4.82 -6.34
N CYS A 68 -4.78 4.05 -6.25
CA CYS A 68 -4.79 2.71 -6.82
C CYS A 68 -4.85 2.80 -8.33
N THR A 69 -3.96 2.09 -8.99
CA THR A 69 -3.84 2.13 -10.45
C THR A 69 -4.12 0.79 -11.10
N ALA A 70 -4.04 -0.31 -10.34
CA ALA A 70 -4.25 -1.63 -10.93
C ALA A 70 -4.55 -2.62 -9.82
N GLY A 71 -5.33 -3.64 -10.15
CA GLY A 71 -5.63 -4.70 -9.22
C GLY A 71 -6.58 -4.28 -8.13
N SER A 72 -6.58 -5.03 -7.04
CA SER A 72 -7.48 -4.76 -5.93
C SER A 72 -6.77 -5.05 -4.61
N GLY A 73 -6.95 -4.17 -3.65
CA GLY A 73 -6.29 -4.30 -2.37
C GLY A 73 -7.06 -3.65 -1.24
N TRP A 74 -6.36 -3.50 -0.14
CA TRP A 74 -6.93 -3.02 1.11
C TRP A 74 -6.14 -1.85 1.65
N TYR A 75 -6.85 -0.97 2.33
CA TYR A 75 -6.27 0.04 3.22
C TYR A 75 -7.05 -0.05 4.52
N GLN A 76 -6.35 -0.02 5.66
CA GLN A 76 -7.03 -0.02 6.94
C GLN A 76 -6.26 0.84 7.94
N ALA A 77 -6.95 1.80 8.54
CA ALA A 77 -6.42 2.56 9.66
C ALA A 77 -6.79 1.83 10.94
N ASP A 78 -5.91 1.95 11.94
CA ASP A 78 -6.10 1.27 13.21
C ASP A 78 -7.41 1.71 13.84
N GLY A 79 -8.23 0.74 14.20
CA GLY A 79 -9.53 1.00 14.81
C GLY A 79 -10.65 1.28 13.83
N GLU A 80 -10.36 1.25 12.52
CA GLU A 80 -11.35 1.54 11.49
C GLU A 80 -11.61 0.30 10.66
N ASP A 81 -12.71 0.32 9.93
CA ASP A 81 -13.02 -0.76 9.01
C ASP A 81 -12.06 -0.73 7.83
N PRO A 82 -11.73 -1.90 7.26
CA PRO A 82 -10.90 -1.92 6.07
C PRO A 82 -11.64 -1.30 4.88
N VAL A 83 -10.88 -0.69 4.00
CA VAL A 83 -11.40 -0.03 2.80
C VAL A 83 -10.84 -0.76 1.60
N ILE A 84 -11.72 -1.11 0.66
CA ILE A 84 -11.30 -1.74 -0.59
C ILE A 84 -10.72 -0.67 -1.50
N MET A 85 -9.56 -0.96 -2.09
CA MET A 85 -8.95 -0.09 -3.07
C MET A 85 -9.01 -0.75 -4.43
N GLU A 86 -9.50 -0.01 -5.41
CA GLU A 86 -9.61 -0.44 -6.79
C GLU A 86 -9.11 0.69 -7.68
N PRO A 87 -8.82 0.42 -8.96
CA PRO A 87 -8.32 1.50 -9.82
C PRO A 87 -9.22 2.73 -9.74
N GLY A 88 -8.62 3.85 -9.46
CA GLY A 88 -9.33 5.09 -9.25
C GLY A 88 -9.56 5.47 -7.81
N SER A 89 -9.32 4.53 -6.87
CA SER A 89 -9.44 4.85 -5.45
C SER A 89 -8.30 5.78 -5.03
N VAL A 90 -8.63 6.79 -4.26
CA VAL A 90 -7.65 7.73 -3.73
C VAL A 90 -7.86 7.80 -2.22
N ILE A 91 -6.79 7.54 -1.48
CA ILE A 91 -6.84 7.59 -0.02
C ILE A 91 -5.85 8.64 0.45
N ARG A 92 -6.30 9.53 1.30
CA ARG A 92 -5.39 10.41 2.03
C ARG A 92 -5.25 9.87 3.44
N VAL A 93 -4.02 9.56 3.80
CA VAL A 93 -3.70 9.06 5.14
C VAL A 93 -3.10 10.22 5.90
N PRO A 94 -3.82 10.82 6.85
CA PRO A 94 -3.25 11.95 7.59
C PRO A 94 -2.03 11.54 8.38
N ALA A 95 -1.10 12.46 8.52
CA ALA A 95 0.08 12.23 9.35
C ALA A 95 -0.35 11.75 10.73
N GLY A 96 0.39 10.80 11.29
CA GLY A 96 0.10 10.26 12.61
C GLY A 96 -0.87 9.09 12.62
N THR A 97 -1.37 8.68 11.45
CA THR A 97 -2.33 7.58 11.38
C THR A 97 -1.61 6.26 11.27
N LYS A 98 -1.87 5.36 12.21
CA LYS A 98 -1.36 3.98 12.14
C LYS A 98 -2.22 3.22 11.14
N HIS A 99 -1.58 2.63 10.13
CA HIS A 99 -2.32 2.01 9.02
C HIS A 99 -1.46 0.97 8.32
N TRP A 100 -2.10 0.24 7.43
CA TRP A 100 -1.41 -0.68 6.52
C TRP A 100 -2.19 -0.72 5.21
N HIS A 101 -1.52 -1.21 4.16
CA HIS A 101 -2.18 -1.48 2.88
C HIS A 101 -1.54 -2.69 2.24
N GLY A 102 -2.26 -3.31 1.32
CA GLY A 102 -1.78 -4.52 0.70
C GLY A 102 -2.78 -5.11 -0.27
N ALA A 103 -2.38 -6.18 -0.93
CA ALA A 103 -3.17 -6.86 -1.94
C ALA A 103 -4.23 -7.74 -1.31
N LYS A 104 -5.28 -8.01 -2.06
CA LYS A 104 -6.21 -9.09 -1.70
C LYS A 104 -5.53 -10.43 -1.93
N THR A 105 -6.10 -11.47 -1.36
CA THR A 105 -5.50 -12.80 -1.46
C THR A 105 -5.46 -13.33 -2.87
N ASN A 106 -6.32 -12.84 -3.74
CA ASN A 106 -6.46 -13.35 -5.09
C ASN A 106 -6.21 -12.30 -6.17
N SER A 107 -5.54 -11.21 -5.83
CA SER A 107 -5.31 -10.15 -6.80
C SER A 107 -3.98 -9.48 -6.54
N TRP A 108 -3.29 -9.13 -7.61
CA TRP A 108 -2.21 -8.16 -7.55
C TRP A 108 -2.82 -6.80 -7.20
N PHE A 109 -2.00 -5.92 -6.72
CA PHE A 109 -2.45 -4.59 -6.32
C PHE A 109 -1.30 -3.61 -6.51
N SER A 110 -1.56 -2.51 -7.16
CA SER A 110 -0.57 -1.45 -7.31
C SER A 110 -1.18 -0.11 -6.97
N HIS A 111 -0.38 0.72 -6.32
CA HIS A 111 -0.79 2.09 -6.08
C HIS A 111 0.41 3.01 -6.21
N LEU A 112 0.13 4.23 -6.65
CA LEU A 112 1.11 5.29 -6.52
C LEU A 112 1.09 5.78 -5.09
N ALA A 113 2.24 6.22 -4.62
CA ALA A 113 2.35 6.72 -3.25
C ALA A 113 3.28 7.89 -3.21
N PHE A 114 2.89 8.91 -2.46
CA PHE A 114 3.80 10.00 -2.13
C PHE A 114 3.42 10.55 -0.77
N ILE A 115 4.36 11.25 -0.16
CA ILE A 115 4.19 11.83 1.17
C ILE A 115 4.33 13.33 1.02
N THR A 116 3.41 14.08 1.61
CA THR A 116 3.50 15.54 1.52
C THR A 116 4.74 16.02 2.27
N PRO A 117 5.47 16.97 1.69
CA PRO A 117 6.67 17.48 2.34
C PRO A 117 6.33 18.41 3.50
N GLY A 118 7.25 18.53 4.44
CA GLY A 118 7.08 19.38 5.59
C GLY A 118 8.17 19.09 6.60
N GLU A 119 7.97 19.54 7.82
CA GLU A 119 8.96 19.38 8.86
C GLU A 119 8.78 18.04 9.55
N GLY A 120 9.89 17.42 9.92
CA GLY A 120 9.86 16.21 10.71
C GLY A 120 9.25 15.01 10.01
N VAL A 121 9.25 14.99 8.68
CA VAL A 121 8.64 13.90 7.94
C VAL A 121 9.49 12.64 8.13
N SER A 122 8.86 11.58 8.60
CA SER A 122 9.54 10.31 8.83
C SER A 122 8.51 9.20 8.81
N SER A 123 8.99 7.95 8.77
CA SER A 123 8.13 6.79 8.81
C SER A 123 8.54 5.91 9.98
N GLU A 124 7.55 5.33 10.63
CA GLU A 124 7.76 4.45 11.76
C GLU A 124 7.11 3.12 11.44
N TRP A 125 7.92 2.06 11.35
CA TRP A 125 7.43 0.72 11.06
C TRP A 125 7.11 0.00 12.36
N LEU A 126 5.98 -0.68 12.38
CA LEU A 126 5.46 -1.32 13.57
C LEU A 126 5.27 -2.81 13.31
N GLU A 127 4.32 -3.42 14.00
CA GLU A 127 4.14 -4.86 13.93
C GLU A 127 3.55 -5.31 12.60
N PRO A 128 3.81 -6.55 12.21
CA PRO A 128 3.17 -7.09 11.00
C PRO A 128 1.65 -7.19 11.15
N VAL A 129 0.96 -7.12 10.03
CA VAL A 129 -0.46 -7.48 9.99
C VAL A 129 -0.49 -9.00 10.02
N THR A 130 -0.98 -9.57 11.10
CA THR A 130 -0.93 -11.01 11.29
C THR A 130 -1.82 -11.71 10.28
N ASP A 131 -1.54 -13.00 10.04
CA ASP A 131 -2.42 -13.79 9.18
C ASP A 131 -3.84 -13.79 9.72
N GLU A 132 -3.97 -13.82 11.04
CA GLU A 132 -5.29 -13.81 11.66
C GLU A 132 -6.04 -12.52 11.34
N GLU A 133 -5.37 -11.38 11.47
CA GLU A 133 -5.99 -10.11 11.13
C GLU A 133 -6.34 -10.05 9.64
N TYR A 134 -5.41 -10.49 8.81
CA TYR A 134 -5.59 -10.42 7.37
C TYR A 134 -6.72 -11.36 6.93
N ASP A 135 -6.77 -12.56 7.49
CA ASP A 135 -7.79 -13.54 7.11
C ASP A 135 -9.17 -13.14 7.59
N ALA A 136 -9.25 -12.24 8.56
CA ALA A 136 -10.54 -11.77 9.07
C ALA A 136 -11.17 -10.73 8.15
N LEU A 137 -10.43 -10.25 7.14
CA LEU A 137 -10.99 -9.28 6.19
C LEU A 137 -12.07 -9.95 5.34
N PRO A 138 -13.02 -9.16 4.82
CA PRO A 138 -14.03 -9.74 3.93
C PRO A 138 -13.36 -10.34 2.71
N THR A 139 -13.88 -11.48 2.24
CA THR A 139 -13.31 -12.10 1.06
C THR A 139 -13.77 -11.35 -0.17
N SER A 140 -12.96 -11.47 -1.24
CA SER A 140 -13.31 -10.76 -2.46
C SER A 140 -14.58 -11.31 -3.07
N SER A 141 -14.90 -12.58 -2.85
CA SER A 141 -16.14 -13.10 -3.38
C SER A 141 -17.33 -12.44 -2.71
N GLU A 142 -17.22 -12.15 -1.45
CA GLU A 142 -18.26 -11.41 -0.78
C GLU A 142 -18.37 -10.02 -1.34
N ASP A 143 -17.21 -9.41 -1.58
CA ASP A 143 -17.23 -8.09 -2.17
C ASP A 143 -17.81 -8.13 -3.55
N GLY A 144 -17.39 -9.10 -4.32
CA GLY A 144 -17.69 -9.10 -5.74
C GLY A 144 -19.08 -9.43 -6.05
N GLU A 145 -19.63 -10.34 -5.33
CA GLU A 145 -20.91 -10.84 -5.77
C GLU A 145 -22.05 -10.40 -4.92
N ASN A 146 -21.77 -9.73 -3.88
CA ASN A 146 -22.83 -9.23 -3.06
C ASN A 146 -23.38 -7.96 -3.60
N LYS A 147 -23.16 -7.75 -4.81
CA LYS A 147 -23.71 -6.53 -5.38
C LYS A 147 -24.76 -6.84 -6.31
#